data_f42089c0dd37e3cce567e430e1103ce2
#
_entry.id   f42089c0dd37e3cce567e430e1103ce2
#
_cell.length_a   1.000
_cell.length_b   1.000
_cell.length_c   1.000
_cell.angle_alpha   90.00
_cell.angle_beta   90.00
_cell.angle_gamma   90.00
#
_symmetry.space_group_name_H-M   'P 1'
#
loop_
_entity.id
_entity.type
_entity.pdbx_description
1 polymer ?
#
loop_
_entity_poly.entity_id
_entity_poly.type
_entity_poly.pdbx_seq_one_letter_code
_entity_poly.pdbx_strand_id
1 'polypeptide(L)'
;MELVSVVVPVYKVEQYLERCVKSICEQTYQELEIILVNDGSPDRCGEMCEELAQKDKRIQVLHKQNGGLSDARNAGVKLATGKYLLFVDSDDYIVKNLVEKAVAEAEKMACDMVLFDYYCVENGIEEVRTTQIPGGKVISLEKEHQLLLAPPAAWAKLFNREFYVKADCPFPKGLYFEDLATTPIFFLKAERISYLKEPLYYYIIRENSIMTGKNHEKSSHDKMEVLDHILSVYRENGKYETYREELEYLVLANAYFEPSKELVLEGDDGTYLQKYRDYTKSRIGNVKNNKYINQWSRKDKLHLWILNYKQYWLMRLLSKARRMVSTKL
;
A
#
# COMPACT_ATOMS: atom_id res chain seq x y z
N MET A 1 -21.88 -14.24 -13.59
CA MET A 1 -20.93 -13.31 -12.97
C MET A 1 -19.87 -14.13 -12.25
N GLU A 2 -18.64 -13.66 -12.18
CA GLU A 2 -17.53 -14.39 -11.56
C GLU A 2 -17.47 -14.10 -10.06
N LEU A 3 -17.16 -15.08 -9.22
CA LEU A 3 -17.05 -14.89 -7.78
C LEU A 3 -15.82 -14.04 -7.41
N VAL A 4 -15.99 -13.08 -6.51
CA VAL A 4 -14.91 -12.24 -5.97
C VAL A 4 -14.78 -12.53 -4.47
N SER A 5 -13.59 -12.97 -4.04
CA SER A 5 -13.27 -13.11 -2.62
C SER A 5 -12.71 -11.78 -2.10
N VAL A 6 -13.40 -11.23 -1.12
CA VAL A 6 -12.98 -9.99 -0.43
C VAL A 6 -12.40 -10.39 0.94
N VAL A 7 -11.10 -10.21 1.11
CA VAL A 7 -10.38 -10.54 2.35
C VAL A 7 -10.26 -9.30 3.21
N VAL A 8 -10.78 -9.37 4.43
CA VAL A 8 -10.81 -8.28 5.42
C VAL A 8 -10.07 -8.71 6.68
N PRO A 9 -8.83 -8.28 6.91
CA PRO A 9 -8.12 -8.53 8.16
C PRO A 9 -8.69 -7.65 9.27
N VAL A 10 -8.98 -8.23 10.45
CA VAL A 10 -9.66 -7.55 11.55
C VAL A 10 -8.82 -7.65 12.83
N TYR A 11 -8.40 -6.47 13.36
CA TYR A 11 -7.69 -6.39 14.65
C TYR A 11 -7.81 -4.98 15.26
N LYS A 12 -8.46 -4.84 16.43
CA LYS A 12 -8.63 -3.57 17.18
C LYS A 12 -9.27 -2.45 16.34
N VAL A 13 -10.38 -2.74 15.69
CA VAL A 13 -11.09 -1.82 14.77
C VAL A 13 -12.60 -1.77 15.02
N GLU A 14 -13.07 -2.06 16.23
CA GLU A 14 -14.49 -2.14 16.53
C GLU A 14 -15.30 -0.90 16.14
N GLN A 15 -14.69 0.29 16.15
CA GLN A 15 -15.33 1.54 15.75
C GLN A 15 -15.53 1.68 14.23
N TYR A 16 -14.83 0.89 13.42
CA TYR A 16 -14.77 1.02 11.96
C TYR A 16 -15.38 -0.18 11.24
N LEU A 17 -15.30 -1.37 11.86
CA LEU A 17 -15.59 -2.65 11.24
C LEU A 17 -17.00 -2.70 10.60
N GLU A 18 -18.02 -2.19 11.28
CA GLU A 18 -19.39 -2.21 10.75
C GLU A 18 -19.53 -1.38 9.46
N ARG A 19 -18.92 -0.17 9.41
CA ARG A 19 -18.91 0.66 8.21
C ARG A 19 -18.17 -0.04 7.07
N CYS A 20 -17.01 -0.61 7.35
CA CYS A 20 -16.22 -1.35 6.35
C CYS A 20 -17.05 -2.48 5.73
N VAL A 21 -17.52 -3.40 6.54
CA VAL A 21 -18.28 -4.59 6.08
C VAL A 21 -19.58 -4.17 5.37
N LYS A 22 -20.29 -3.18 5.88
CA LYS A 22 -21.48 -2.64 5.22
C LYS A 22 -21.17 -2.15 3.81
N SER A 23 -20.06 -1.43 3.61
CA SER A 23 -19.67 -0.94 2.27
C SER A 23 -19.39 -2.08 1.27
N ILE A 24 -18.95 -3.25 1.78
CA ILE A 24 -18.73 -4.45 0.97
C ILE A 24 -20.05 -5.16 0.68
N CYS A 25 -20.91 -5.31 1.68
CA CYS A 25 -22.22 -5.96 1.52
C CYS A 25 -23.16 -5.19 0.57
N GLU A 26 -23.04 -3.85 0.55
CA GLU A 26 -23.85 -2.95 -0.29
C GLU A 26 -23.28 -2.73 -1.71
N GLN A 27 -22.28 -3.50 -2.14
CA GLN A 27 -21.77 -3.42 -3.50
C GLN A 27 -22.83 -3.74 -4.54
N THR A 28 -22.81 -3.05 -5.69
CA THR A 28 -23.69 -3.34 -6.84
C THR A 28 -23.43 -4.72 -7.42
N TYR A 29 -22.24 -5.26 -7.26
CA TYR A 29 -21.84 -6.60 -7.65
C TYR A 29 -22.18 -7.61 -6.55
N GLN A 30 -23.02 -8.61 -6.86
CA GLN A 30 -23.59 -9.50 -5.84
C GLN A 30 -22.80 -10.81 -5.61
N GLU A 31 -22.04 -11.27 -6.60
CA GLU A 31 -21.25 -12.52 -6.51
C GLU A 31 -20.00 -12.30 -5.67
N LEU A 32 -20.18 -12.20 -4.35
CA LEU A 32 -19.14 -11.96 -3.36
C LEU A 32 -19.02 -13.11 -2.37
N GLU A 33 -17.81 -13.42 -1.99
CA GLU A 33 -17.40 -14.17 -0.83
C GLU A 33 -16.60 -13.23 0.07
N ILE A 34 -17.08 -12.95 1.27
CA ILE A 34 -16.50 -11.98 2.20
C ILE A 34 -15.84 -12.73 3.34
N ILE A 35 -14.52 -12.64 3.46
CA ILE A 35 -13.73 -13.39 4.43
C ILE A 35 -13.23 -12.44 5.50
N LEU A 36 -13.89 -12.39 6.66
CA LEU A 36 -13.45 -11.63 7.82
C LEU A 36 -12.43 -12.47 8.61
N VAL A 37 -11.20 -12.00 8.66
CA VAL A 37 -10.13 -12.71 9.39
C VAL A 37 -9.86 -11.99 10.71
N ASN A 38 -10.51 -12.46 11.78
CA ASN A 38 -10.22 -11.96 13.11
C ASN A 38 -8.88 -12.49 13.60
N ASP A 39 -7.86 -11.62 13.60
CA ASP A 39 -6.49 -11.92 14.00
C ASP A 39 -6.30 -11.86 15.52
N GLY A 40 -7.19 -12.53 16.26
CA GLY A 40 -7.13 -12.59 17.72
C GLY A 40 -7.32 -11.21 18.37
N SER A 41 -8.26 -10.41 17.89
CA SER A 41 -8.56 -9.09 18.44
C SER A 41 -9.01 -9.20 19.88
N PRO A 42 -8.46 -8.42 20.82
CA PRO A 42 -8.84 -8.47 22.24
C PRO A 42 -10.08 -7.64 22.60
N ASP A 43 -10.62 -6.89 21.63
CA ASP A 43 -11.82 -6.08 21.72
C ASP A 43 -13.05 -6.85 21.20
N ARG A 44 -14.19 -6.18 20.98
CA ARG A 44 -15.42 -6.80 20.50
C ARG A 44 -15.40 -7.21 19.02
N CYS A 45 -14.34 -7.00 18.28
CA CYS A 45 -14.28 -7.31 16.85
C CYS A 45 -14.64 -8.77 16.54
N GLY A 46 -14.23 -9.73 17.41
CA GLY A 46 -14.58 -11.14 17.22
C GLY A 46 -16.09 -11.39 17.25
N GLU A 47 -16.79 -10.83 18.24
CA GLU A 47 -18.25 -10.92 18.38
C GLU A 47 -18.95 -10.21 17.20
N MET A 48 -18.47 -9.03 16.83
CA MET A 48 -19.00 -8.26 15.69
C MET A 48 -18.88 -9.01 14.36
N CYS A 49 -17.77 -9.72 14.13
CA CYS A 49 -17.63 -10.58 12.94
C CYS A 49 -18.73 -11.63 12.87
N GLU A 50 -19.03 -12.32 13.97
CA GLU A 50 -20.08 -13.32 14.03
C GLU A 50 -21.49 -12.70 13.84
N GLU A 51 -21.75 -11.55 14.46
CA GLU A 51 -23.01 -10.81 14.28
C GLU A 51 -23.22 -10.38 12.81
N LEU A 52 -22.16 -9.97 12.12
CA LEU A 52 -22.19 -9.59 10.71
C LEU A 52 -22.43 -10.81 9.81
N ALA A 53 -21.81 -11.96 10.10
CA ALA A 53 -22.00 -13.20 9.37
C ALA A 53 -23.44 -13.76 9.51
N GLN A 54 -24.10 -13.52 10.64
CA GLN A 54 -25.51 -13.87 10.81
C GLN A 54 -26.44 -13.02 9.93
N LYS A 55 -26.05 -11.77 9.60
CA LYS A 55 -26.84 -10.84 8.81
C LYS A 55 -26.68 -11.04 7.29
N ASP A 56 -25.51 -11.52 6.84
CA ASP A 56 -25.21 -11.73 5.42
C ASP A 56 -24.49 -13.06 5.19
N LYS A 57 -25.16 -13.98 4.49
CA LYS A 57 -24.66 -15.34 4.24
C LYS A 57 -23.41 -15.41 3.35
N ARG A 58 -23.03 -14.32 2.71
CA ARG A 58 -21.79 -14.22 1.94
C ARG A 58 -20.57 -14.04 2.83
N ILE A 59 -20.76 -13.74 4.12
CA ILE A 59 -19.70 -13.53 5.09
C ILE A 59 -19.28 -14.86 5.71
N GLN A 60 -17.99 -15.13 5.66
CA GLN A 60 -17.31 -16.22 6.35
C GLN A 60 -16.34 -15.63 7.37
N VAL A 61 -16.31 -16.17 8.58
CA VAL A 61 -15.42 -15.70 9.66
C VAL A 61 -14.32 -16.72 9.91
N LEU A 62 -13.07 -16.25 9.97
CA LEU A 62 -11.94 -17.02 10.42
C LEU A 62 -11.37 -16.38 11.69
N HIS A 63 -11.48 -17.06 12.82
CA HIS A 63 -10.77 -16.69 14.04
C HIS A 63 -9.41 -17.37 14.10
N LYS A 64 -8.37 -16.64 14.38
CA LYS A 64 -7.01 -17.17 14.54
C LYS A 64 -6.26 -16.46 15.67
N GLN A 65 -5.20 -17.08 16.16
CA GLN A 65 -4.27 -16.40 17.07
C GLN A 65 -3.60 -15.23 16.35
N ASN A 66 -3.37 -14.12 17.06
CA ASN A 66 -2.74 -12.94 16.50
C ASN A 66 -1.37 -13.28 15.86
N GLY A 67 -1.24 -12.96 14.59
CA GLY A 67 -0.03 -13.13 13.77
C GLY A 67 0.32 -11.89 12.96
N GLY A 68 -0.48 -10.82 13.11
CA GLY A 68 -0.33 -9.55 12.39
C GLY A 68 -0.99 -9.54 11.02
N LEU A 69 -1.02 -8.34 10.41
CA LEU A 69 -1.73 -8.03 9.17
C LEU A 69 -1.39 -8.99 8.02
N SER A 70 -0.11 -9.23 7.79
CA SER A 70 0.39 -10.17 6.77
C SER A 70 -0.15 -11.58 6.95
N ASP A 71 -0.15 -12.09 8.18
CA ASP A 71 -0.62 -13.43 8.50
C ASP A 71 -2.14 -13.54 8.35
N ALA A 72 -2.88 -12.50 8.72
CA ALA A 72 -4.32 -12.42 8.52
C ALA A 72 -4.70 -12.42 7.03
N ARG A 73 -4.05 -11.58 6.21
CA ARG A 73 -4.27 -11.57 4.75
C ARG A 73 -3.94 -12.92 4.12
N ASN A 74 -2.77 -13.50 4.45
CA ASN A 74 -2.37 -14.82 3.94
C ASN A 74 -3.34 -15.93 4.35
N ALA A 75 -3.90 -15.86 5.56
CA ALA A 75 -4.90 -16.83 6.02
C ALA A 75 -6.22 -16.68 5.24
N GLY A 76 -6.67 -15.45 4.99
CA GLY A 76 -7.85 -15.18 4.17
C GLY A 76 -7.70 -15.67 2.73
N VAL A 77 -6.54 -15.44 2.11
CA VAL A 77 -6.25 -15.95 0.75
C VAL A 77 -6.37 -17.46 0.64
N LYS A 78 -6.00 -18.21 1.67
CA LYS A 78 -6.12 -19.68 1.68
C LYS A 78 -7.57 -20.18 1.67
N LEU A 79 -8.51 -19.37 2.18
CA LEU A 79 -9.94 -19.66 2.17
C LEU A 79 -10.63 -19.16 0.90
N ALA A 80 -10.04 -18.19 0.21
CA ALA A 80 -10.60 -17.57 -0.98
C ALA A 80 -10.78 -18.58 -2.12
N THR A 81 -12.00 -18.65 -2.66
CA THR A 81 -12.39 -19.56 -3.76
C THR A 81 -12.74 -18.81 -5.04
N GLY A 82 -12.96 -17.50 -4.96
CA GLY A 82 -13.36 -16.67 -6.09
C GLY A 82 -12.31 -16.61 -7.20
N LYS A 83 -12.75 -16.27 -8.39
CA LYS A 83 -11.87 -16.01 -9.54
C LYS A 83 -11.00 -14.77 -9.31
N TYR A 84 -11.54 -13.79 -8.60
CA TYR A 84 -10.84 -12.56 -8.24
C TYR A 84 -10.64 -12.45 -6.73
N LEU A 85 -9.61 -11.73 -6.35
CA LEU A 85 -9.22 -11.45 -4.98
C LEU A 85 -9.11 -9.94 -4.76
N LEU A 86 -9.78 -9.43 -3.76
CA LEU A 86 -9.73 -8.05 -3.30
C LEU A 86 -9.38 -8.01 -1.82
N PHE A 87 -8.49 -7.11 -1.42
CA PHE A 87 -8.22 -6.82 -0.01
C PHE A 87 -8.92 -5.53 0.39
N VAL A 88 -9.52 -5.52 1.57
CA VAL A 88 -10.09 -4.30 2.17
C VAL A 88 -9.66 -4.24 3.62
N ASP A 89 -8.97 -3.17 4.00
CA ASP A 89 -8.57 -2.97 5.39
C ASP A 89 -9.78 -2.56 6.24
N SER A 90 -9.91 -3.13 7.42
CA SER A 90 -11.14 -3.08 8.22
C SER A 90 -11.45 -1.72 8.86
N ASP A 91 -10.52 -0.76 8.79
CA ASP A 91 -10.72 0.64 9.19
C ASP A 91 -11.14 1.57 8.02
N ASP A 92 -11.11 1.04 6.79
CA ASP A 92 -11.45 1.72 5.54
C ASP A 92 -12.87 1.37 5.04
N TYR A 93 -13.25 1.89 3.87
CA TYR A 93 -14.48 1.50 3.16
C TYR A 93 -14.36 1.75 1.66
N ILE A 94 -15.27 1.15 0.88
CA ILE A 94 -15.19 1.14 -0.57
C ILE A 94 -16.38 1.81 -1.24
N VAL A 95 -16.16 2.37 -2.44
CA VAL A 95 -17.21 2.96 -3.27
C VAL A 95 -18.18 1.87 -3.72
N LYS A 96 -19.48 2.17 -3.73
CA LYS A 96 -20.58 1.22 -3.96
C LYS A 96 -20.46 0.34 -5.22
N ASN A 97 -19.74 0.78 -6.24
CA ASN A 97 -19.57 0.09 -7.52
C ASN A 97 -18.11 -0.29 -7.81
N LEU A 98 -17.24 -0.35 -6.77
CA LEU A 98 -15.83 -0.72 -6.94
C LEU A 98 -15.71 -2.10 -7.60
N VAL A 99 -16.35 -3.12 -6.99
CA VAL A 99 -16.18 -4.50 -7.47
C VAL A 99 -16.71 -4.66 -8.88
N GLU A 100 -17.87 -4.09 -9.21
CA GLU A 100 -18.45 -4.13 -10.56
C GLU A 100 -17.49 -3.56 -11.59
N LYS A 101 -16.95 -2.37 -11.34
CA LYS A 101 -16.02 -1.70 -12.27
C LYS A 101 -14.70 -2.45 -12.41
N ALA A 102 -14.13 -2.90 -11.30
CA ALA A 102 -12.85 -3.60 -11.31
C ALA A 102 -12.95 -4.96 -12.03
N VAL A 103 -14.03 -5.71 -11.78
CA VAL A 103 -14.30 -6.98 -12.48
C VAL A 103 -14.56 -6.75 -13.97
N ALA A 104 -15.40 -5.76 -14.32
CA ALA A 104 -15.67 -5.45 -15.73
C ALA A 104 -14.38 -5.10 -16.48
N GLU A 105 -13.48 -4.33 -15.87
CA GLU A 105 -12.18 -4.03 -16.46
C GLU A 105 -11.29 -5.27 -16.57
N ALA A 106 -11.23 -6.10 -15.51
CA ALA A 106 -10.45 -7.33 -15.49
C ALA A 106 -10.90 -8.30 -16.59
N GLU A 107 -12.20 -8.51 -16.78
CA GLU A 107 -12.77 -9.36 -17.81
C GLU A 107 -12.52 -8.81 -19.21
N LYS A 108 -12.82 -7.51 -19.41
CA LYS A 108 -12.64 -6.82 -20.70
C LYS A 108 -11.20 -6.90 -21.19
N MET A 109 -10.24 -6.73 -20.29
CA MET A 109 -8.82 -6.66 -20.61
C MET A 109 -8.10 -8.00 -20.39
N ALA A 110 -8.77 -9.02 -19.85
CA ALA A 110 -8.17 -10.29 -19.42
C ALA A 110 -6.92 -10.08 -18.56
N CYS A 111 -7.08 -9.34 -17.45
CA CYS A 111 -5.96 -8.87 -16.63
C CYS A 111 -5.59 -9.83 -15.50
N ASP A 112 -4.29 -9.87 -15.18
CA ASP A 112 -3.73 -10.45 -13.97
C ASP A 112 -4.05 -9.56 -12.76
N MET A 113 -4.03 -8.23 -12.99
CA MET A 113 -4.28 -7.21 -11.96
C MET A 113 -5.00 -6.00 -12.56
N VAL A 114 -5.89 -5.40 -11.78
CA VAL A 114 -6.48 -4.09 -12.06
C VAL A 114 -6.15 -3.15 -10.90
N LEU A 115 -5.49 -2.04 -11.21
CA LEU A 115 -5.21 -0.97 -10.26
C LEU A 115 -6.32 0.07 -10.32
N PHE A 116 -6.56 0.78 -9.22
CA PHE A 116 -7.47 1.92 -9.19
C PHE A 116 -6.99 2.99 -8.22
N ASP A 117 -7.52 4.21 -8.40
CA ASP A 117 -7.26 5.34 -7.53
C ASP A 117 -8.04 5.24 -6.21
N TYR A 118 -7.70 6.11 -5.27
CA TYR A 118 -8.35 6.13 -3.97
C TYR A 118 -8.45 7.54 -3.40
N TYR A 119 -9.39 7.72 -2.49
CA TYR A 119 -9.48 8.88 -1.62
C TYR A 119 -8.62 8.64 -0.38
N CYS A 120 -7.77 9.61 -0.05
CA CYS A 120 -7.08 9.70 1.23
C CYS A 120 -7.88 10.66 2.10
N VAL A 121 -8.42 10.18 3.21
CA VAL A 121 -9.31 10.95 4.09
C VAL A 121 -8.60 11.25 5.40
N GLU A 122 -8.35 12.53 5.65
CA GLU A 122 -7.72 13.00 6.88
C GLU A 122 -8.54 14.15 7.47
N ASN A 123 -9.00 14.01 8.73
CA ASN A 123 -9.81 15.02 9.43
C ASN A 123 -11.06 15.46 8.63
N GLY A 124 -11.68 14.54 7.88
CA GLY A 124 -12.85 14.81 7.03
C GLY A 124 -12.54 15.49 5.70
N ILE A 125 -11.28 15.70 5.37
CA ILE A 125 -10.83 16.22 4.07
C ILE A 125 -10.48 15.02 3.17
N GLU A 126 -11.06 14.99 1.97
CA GLU A 126 -10.81 13.96 0.96
C GLU A 126 -9.84 14.49 -0.10
N GLU A 127 -8.75 13.77 -0.29
CA GLU A 127 -7.80 14.03 -1.39
C GLU A 127 -7.72 12.81 -2.30
N VAL A 128 -7.91 13.00 -3.60
CA VAL A 128 -7.74 11.91 -4.58
C VAL A 128 -6.25 11.62 -4.77
N ARG A 129 -5.89 10.37 -4.64
CA ARG A 129 -4.56 9.84 -4.94
C ARG A 129 -4.58 9.08 -6.24
N THR A 130 -3.84 9.59 -7.22
CA THR A 130 -3.74 9.01 -8.56
C THR A 130 -2.32 8.57 -8.86
N THR A 131 -2.18 7.58 -9.74
CA THR A 131 -0.87 7.18 -10.26
C THR A 131 -0.63 7.71 -11.67
N GLN A 132 0.63 7.98 -12.01
CA GLN A 132 1.03 8.58 -13.30
C GLN A 132 1.28 7.52 -14.38
N ILE A 133 0.45 6.47 -14.40
CA ILE A 133 0.50 5.43 -15.44
C ILE A 133 -0.69 5.56 -16.40
N PRO A 134 -0.56 5.06 -17.64
CA PRO A 134 -1.66 5.12 -18.60
C PRO A 134 -2.81 4.18 -18.21
N GLY A 135 -4.05 4.73 -18.21
CA GLY A 135 -5.28 3.95 -18.03
C GLY A 135 -5.92 3.53 -19.35
N GLY A 136 -6.95 2.66 -19.26
CA GLY A 136 -7.78 2.25 -20.40
C GLY A 136 -7.11 1.34 -21.42
N LYS A 137 -5.96 0.77 -21.11
CA LYS A 137 -5.22 -0.20 -21.92
C LYS A 137 -4.50 -1.21 -21.07
N VAL A 138 -4.15 -2.37 -21.67
CA VAL A 138 -3.28 -3.35 -21.01
C VAL A 138 -1.85 -2.85 -21.03
N ILE A 139 -1.22 -2.86 -19.87
CA ILE A 139 0.19 -2.54 -19.64
C ILE A 139 0.90 -3.70 -18.94
N SER A 140 2.21 -3.68 -18.96
CA SER A 140 3.08 -4.59 -18.20
C SER A 140 4.27 -3.79 -17.70
N LEU A 141 4.99 -4.31 -16.72
CA LEU A 141 6.18 -3.62 -16.21
C LEU A 141 7.24 -3.39 -17.30
N GLU A 142 7.34 -4.30 -18.27
CA GLU A 142 8.26 -4.17 -19.40
C GLU A 142 7.95 -2.97 -20.30
N LYS A 143 6.67 -2.63 -20.46
CA LYS A 143 6.20 -1.51 -21.29
C LYS A 143 6.04 -0.22 -20.52
N GLU A 144 5.79 -0.31 -19.22
CA GLU A 144 5.49 0.83 -18.36
C GLU A 144 6.25 0.69 -17.03
N HIS A 145 7.52 1.08 -17.04
CA HIS A 145 8.41 0.99 -15.87
C HIS A 145 7.88 1.78 -14.66
N GLN A 146 7.08 2.83 -14.90
CA GLN A 146 6.48 3.66 -13.84
C GLN A 146 5.52 2.87 -12.93
N LEU A 147 5.09 1.67 -13.31
CA LEU A 147 4.36 0.75 -12.42
C LEU A 147 5.08 0.57 -11.08
N LEU A 148 6.42 0.52 -11.06
CA LEU A 148 7.20 0.41 -9.83
C LEU A 148 7.06 1.62 -8.90
N LEU A 149 6.57 2.74 -9.40
CA LEU A 149 6.36 3.97 -8.62
C LEU A 149 4.89 4.13 -8.19
N ALA A 150 4.02 3.22 -8.63
CA ALA A 150 2.62 3.22 -8.20
C ALA A 150 2.51 2.87 -6.70
N PRO A 151 1.47 3.36 -6.00
CA PRO A 151 1.25 3.03 -4.61
C PRO A 151 1.26 1.50 -4.38
N PRO A 152 2.03 1.00 -3.41
CA PRO A 152 2.13 -0.45 -3.18
C PRO A 152 0.89 -1.05 -2.56
N ALA A 153 -0.02 -0.25 -2.03
CA ALA A 153 -1.22 -0.65 -1.28
C ALA A 153 -1.95 -1.85 -1.88
N ALA A 154 -2.05 -2.94 -1.14
CA ALA A 154 -2.72 -4.17 -1.59
C ALA A 154 -4.21 -3.95 -1.87
N TRP A 155 -4.86 -3.09 -1.08
CA TRP A 155 -6.27 -2.76 -1.18
C TRP A 155 -6.63 -1.86 -2.39
N ALA A 156 -5.65 -1.27 -3.06
CA ALA A 156 -5.87 -0.49 -4.30
C ALA A 156 -5.78 -1.37 -5.56
N LYS A 157 -6.03 -2.66 -5.44
CA LYS A 157 -5.85 -3.63 -6.54
C LYS A 157 -6.88 -4.76 -6.47
N LEU A 158 -7.43 -5.13 -7.62
CA LEU A 158 -8.11 -6.40 -7.84
C LEU A 158 -7.13 -7.35 -8.51
N PHE A 159 -6.99 -8.56 -7.99
CA PHE A 159 -6.12 -9.60 -8.53
C PHE A 159 -6.93 -10.72 -9.17
N ASN A 160 -6.49 -11.24 -10.30
CA ASN A 160 -6.87 -12.59 -10.70
C ASN A 160 -6.26 -13.58 -9.70
N ARG A 161 -7.08 -14.42 -9.05
CA ARG A 161 -6.62 -15.29 -7.98
C ARG A 161 -5.65 -16.38 -8.47
N GLU A 162 -5.85 -16.91 -9.67
CA GLU A 162 -4.90 -17.89 -10.25
C GLU A 162 -3.52 -17.28 -10.44
N PHE A 163 -3.45 -16.06 -11.00
CA PHE A 163 -2.22 -15.29 -11.09
C PHE A 163 -1.61 -15.06 -9.71
N TYR A 164 -2.41 -14.60 -8.73
CA TYR A 164 -1.93 -14.30 -7.37
C TYR A 164 -1.27 -15.53 -6.71
N VAL A 165 -1.92 -16.69 -6.80
CA VAL A 165 -1.41 -17.96 -6.25
C VAL A 165 -0.15 -18.41 -7.00
N LYS A 166 -0.15 -18.36 -8.35
CA LYS A 166 1.00 -18.72 -9.19
C LYS A 166 2.21 -17.80 -8.96
N ALA A 167 1.96 -16.54 -8.65
CA ALA A 167 3.02 -15.59 -8.35
C ALA A 167 3.82 -15.96 -7.10
N ASP A 168 3.25 -16.77 -6.21
CA ASP A 168 3.87 -17.25 -4.98
C ASP A 168 4.65 -16.13 -4.25
N CYS A 169 3.90 -15.09 -3.89
CA CYS A 169 4.44 -13.91 -3.21
C CYS A 169 3.56 -13.57 -2.00
N PRO A 170 3.60 -14.41 -0.94
CA PRO A 170 2.82 -14.15 0.27
C PRO A 170 3.34 -12.91 1.00
N PHE A 171 2.44 -12.22 1.71
CA PHE A 171 2.83 -11.12 2.57
C PHE A 171 3.81 -11.60 3.65
N PRO A 172 4.97 -10.93 3.84
CA PRO A 172 5.97 -11.33 4.83
C PRO A 172 5.43 -11.13 6.26
N LYS A 173 5.46 -12.18 7.07
CA LYS A 173 4.97 -12.13 8.45
C LYS A 173 5.90 -11.33 9.34
N GLY A 174 5.31 -10.54 10.24
CA GLY A 174 6.05 -9.81 11.28
C GLY A 174 6.72 -8.52 10.79
N LEU A 175 6.72 -8.23 9.50
CA LEU A 175 7.26 -6.99 8.95
C LEU A 175 6.16 -5.93 8.75
N TYR A 176 6.52 -4.68 8.93
CA TYR A 176 5.78 -3.53 8.39
C TYR A 176 6.07 -3.39 6.90
N PHE A 177 5.21 -2.67 6.16
CA PHE A 177 5.37 -2.42 4.72
C PHE A 177 5.29 -3.70 3.88
N GLU A 178 4.43 -4.63 4.27
CA GLU A 178 4.22 -5.92 3.63
C GLU A 178 3.73 -5.78 2.17
N ASP A 179 2.97 -4.74 1.89
CA ASP A 179 2.50 -4.38 0.56
C ASP A 179 3.63 -3.84 -0.34
N LEU A 180 4.54 -3.04 0.21
CA LEU A 180 5.77 -2.65 -0.50
C LEU A 180 6.63 -3.87 -0.79
N ALA A 181 6.70 -4.86 0.12
CA ALA A 181 7.46 -6.09 -0.10
C ALA A 181 6.93 -6.93 -1.27
N THR A 182 5.64 -6.88 -1.54
CA THR A 182 4.96 -7.79 -2.48
C THR A 182 4.61 -7.13 -3.81
N THR A 183 4.09 -5.91 -3.80
CA THR A 183 3.57 -5.25 -5.01
C THR A 183 4.59 -5.11 -6.14
N PRO A 184 5.85 -4.69 -5.93
CA PRO A 184 6.86 -4.66 -6.98
C PRO A 184 7.13 -6.05 -7.59
N ILE A 185 7.00 -7.11 -6.79
CA ILE A 185 7.18 -8.49 -7.25
C ILE A 185 5.97 -8.94 -8.09
N PHE A 186 4.76 -8.59 -7.69
CA PHE A 186 3.57 -8.82 -8.52
C PHE A 186 3.70 -8.10 -9.86
N PHE A 187 4.17 -6.86 -9.89
CA PHE A 187 4.40 -6.14 -11.17
C PHE A 187 5.44 -6.82 -12.05
N LEU A 188 6.51 -7.39 -11.45
CA LEU A 188 7.52 -8.14 -12.18
C LEU A 188 6.97 -9.41 -12.84
N LYS A 189 5.98 -10.05 -12.20
CA LYS A 189 5.41 -11.33 -12.62
C LYS A 189 4.16 -11.21 -13.49
N ALA A 190 3.46 -10.07 -13.41
CA ALA A 190 2.23 -9.84 -14.16
C ALA A 190 2.52 -9.47 -15.62
N GLU A 191 1.83 -10.12 -16.54
CA GLU A 191 1.92 -9.84 -17.98
C GLU A 191 0.87 -8.82 -18.42
N ARG A 192 -0.28 -8.80 -17.75
CA ARG A 192 -1.46 -8.03 -18.13
C ARG A 192 -2.02 -7.25 -16.95
N ILE A 193 -1.71 -5.96 -16.91
CA ILE A 193 -2.17 -5.05 -15.87
C ILE A 193 -3.05 -3.99 -16.52
N SER A 194 -4.17 -3.64 -15.90
CA SER A 194 -4.96 -2.46 -16.27
C SER A 194 -5.05 -1.47 -15.13
N TYR A 195 -5.34 -0.22 -15.48
CA TYR A 195 -5.52 0.84 -14.51
C TYR A 195 -6.81 1.61 -14.76
N LEU A 196 -7.70 1.55 -13.79
CA LEU A 196 -8.90 2.36 -13.69
C LEU A 196 -8.53 3.70 -13.03
N LYS A 197 -8.52 4.76 -13.81
CA LYS A 197 -8.26 6.12 -13.32
C LYS A 197 -9.50 6.70 -12.63
N GLU A 198 -9.98 5.98 -11.61
CA GLU A 198 -11.14 6.34 -10.81
C GLU A 198 -10.86 6.06 -9.32
N PRO A 199 -11.18 6.99 -8.40
CA PRO A 199 -11.06 6.75 -6.97
C PRO A 199 -12.21 5.88 -6.48
N LEU A 200 -11.89 4.63 -6.13
CA LEU A 200 -12.88 3.59 -5.79
C LEU A 200 -12.77 3.11 -4.33
N TYR A 201 -11.80 3.59 -3.59
CA TYR A 201 -11.50 3.18 -2.22
C TYR A 201 -11.31 4.41 -1.33
N TYR A 202 -11.73 4.34 -0.06
CA TYR A 202 -11.53 5.39 0.94
C TYR A 202 -10.53 4.92 1.99
N TYR A 203 -9.31 5.41 1.89
CA TYR A 203 -8.25 5.18 2.87
C TYR A 203 -8.34 6.22 3.99
N ILE A 204 -8.55 5.76 5.24
CA ILE A 204 -8.78 6.62 6.39
C ILE A 204 -7.50 6.78 7.21
N ILE A 205 -6.95 7.99 7.23
CA ILE A 205 -5.85 8.30 8.13
C ILE A 205 -6.42 8.52 9.53
N ARG A 206 -5.98 7.68 10.47
CA ARG A 206 -6.39 7.75 11.87
C ARG A 206 -5.18 7.75 12.81
N GLU A 207 -5.35 8.33 13.98
CA GLU A 207 -4.38 8.22 15.06
C GLU A 207 -4.23 6.75 15.51
N ASN A 208 -3.03 6.38 15.95
CA ASN A 208 -2.71 5.03 16.43
C ASN A 208 -2.83 3.90 15.37
N SER A 209 -2.80 4.23 14.08
CA SER A 209 -2.59 3.22 13.03
C SER A 209 -1.12 2.74 13.02
N ILE A 210 -0.86 1.62 12.31
CA ILE A 210 0.53 1.13 12.10
C ILE A 210 1.38 2.23 11.46
N MET A 211 0.80 3.00 10.53
CA MET A 211 1.51 4.07 9.81
C MET A 211 1.77 5.31 10.67
N THR A 212 0.92 5.60 11.66
CA THR A 212 1.10 6.75 12.57
C THR A 212 1.83 6.37 13.85
N GLY A 213 2.13 5.09 14.05
CA GLY A 213 2.86 4.58 15.20
C GLY A 213 4.35 4.97 15.18
N LYS A 214 4.89 5.43 16.32
CA LYS A 214 6.25 5.96 16.45
C LYS A 214 7.32 4.91 16.78
N ASN A 215 7.19 3.69 16.28
CA ASN A 215 8.27 2.69 16.46
C ASN A 215 9.32 2.83 15.35
N HIS A 216 10.16 3.85 15.46
CA HIS A 216 11.19 4.16 14.45
C HIS A 216 12.22 3.03 14.29
N GLU A 217 12.54 2.30 15.35
CA GLU A 217 13.49 1.18 15.28
C GLU A 217 12.95 0.08 14.38
N LYS A 218 11.75 -0.45 14.68
CA LYS A 218 11.11 -1.46 13.86
C LYS A 218 10.84 -0.96 12.45
N SER A 219 10.27 0.24 12.30
CA SER A 219 9.97 0.83 10.99
C SER A 219 11.23 0.96 10.12
N SER A 220 12.36 1.41 10.68
CA SER A 220 13.60 1.52 9.93
C SER A 220 14.18 0.17 9.53
N HIS A 221 14.18 -0.78 10.45
CA HIS A 221 14.65 -2.15 10.21
C HIS A 221 13.84 -2.81 9.09
N ASP A 222 12.53 -2.90 9.27
CA ASP A 222 11.64 -3.60 8.37
C ASP A 222 11.64 -2.98 6.97
N LYS A 223 11.68 -1.65 6.88
CA LYS A 223 11.74 -0.96 5.59
C LYS A 223 13.01 -1.29 4.81
N MET A 224 14.14 -1.38 5.49
CA MET A 224 15.41 -1.76 4.86
C MET A 224 15.39 -3.23 4.41
N GLU A 225 14.84 -4.13 5.25
CA GLU A 225 14.68 -5.54 4.92
C GLU A 225 13.79 -5.74 3.70
N VAL A 226 12.64 -5.07 3.65
CA VAL A 226 11.72 -5.09 2.52
C VAL A 226 12.39 -4.61 1.23
N LEU A 227 13.13 -3.51 1.28
CA LEU A 227 13.84 -2.99 0.10
C LEU A 227 14.97 -3.92 -0.35
N ASP A 228 15.72 -4.50 0.58
CA ASP A 228 16.75 -5.50 0.25
C ASP A 228 16.13 -6.74 -0.40
N HIS A 229 14.97 -7.20 0.07
CA HIS A 229 14.23 -8.29 -0.55
C HIS A 229 13.83 -7.96 -1.99
N ILE A 230 13.25 -6.79 -2.25
CA ILE A 230 12.91 -6.35 -3.61
C ILE A 230 14.14 -6.35 -4.50
N LEU A 231 15.23 -5.73 -4.06
CA LEU A 231 16.47 -5.65 -4.84
C LEU A 231 17.05 -7.04 -5.14
N SER A 232 16.97 -7.99 -4.18
CA SER A 232 17.40 -9.38 -4.36
C SER A 232 16.58 -10.07 -5.43
N VAL A 233 15.24 -10.03 -5.33
CA VAL A 233 14.34 -10.63 -6.32
C VAL A 233 14.62 -10.10 -7.73
N TYR A 234 14.81 -8.80 -7.90
CA TYR A 234 15.11 -8.21 -9.21
C TYR A 234 16.48 -8.63 -9.73
N ARG A 235 17.50 -8.80 -8.88
CA ARG A 235 18.82 -9.33 -9.26
C ARG A 235 18.77 -10.80 -9.65
N GLU A 236 18.11 -11.63 -8.86
CA GLU A 236 17.95 -13.07 -9.09
C GLU A 236 17.22 -13.36 -10.42
N ASN A 237 16.28 -12.49 -10.80
CA ASN A 237 15.59 -12.55 -12.08
C ASN A 237 16.34 -11.88 -13.24
N GLY A 238 17.56 -11.36 -13.03
CA GLY A 238 18.34 -10.66 -14.07
C GLY A 238 17.72 -9.33 -14.53
N LYS A 239 16.81 -8.75 -13.75
CA LYS A 239 16.03 -7.56 -14.13
C LYS A 239 16.48 -6.27 -13.43
N TYR A 240 17.44 -6.34 -12.52
CA TYR A 240 17.91 -5.17 -11.78
C TYR A 240 18.40 -4.03 -12.68
N GLU A 241 19.24 -4.34 -13.68
CA GLU A 241 19.77 -3.32 -14.59
C GLU A 241 18.70 -2.71 -15.50
N THR A 242 17.70 -3.49 -15.90
CA THR A 242 16.57 -3.02 -16.71
C THR A 242 15.73 -1.98 -15.97
N TYR A 243 15.52 -2.18 -14.65
CA TYR A 243 14.69 -1.32 -13.81
C TYR A 243 15.50 -0.53 -12.77
N ARG A 244 16.79 -0.30 -13.05
CA ARG A 244 17.71 0.36 -12.11
C ARG A 244 17.18 1.70 -11.62
N GLU A 245 16.73 2.57 -12.52
CA GLU A 245 16.28 3.92 -12.15
C GLU A 245 15.04 3.89 -11.25
N GLU A 246 14.11 2.99 -11.52
CA GLU A 246 12.90 2.80 -10.72
C GLU A 246 13.24 2.23 -9.33
N LEU A 247 14.13 1.23 -9.28
CA LEU A 247 14.59 0.62 -8.02
C LEU A 247 15.40 1.59 -7.17
N GLU A 248 16.29 2.37 -7.79
CA GLU A 248 17.02 3.46 -7.11
C GLU A 248 16.05 4.51 -6.55
N TYR A 249 15.01 4.86 -7.32
CA TYR A 249 13.97 5.77 -6.86
C TYR A 249 13.21 5.18 -5.65
N LEU A 250 12.79 3.90 -5.71
CA LEU A 250 12.12 3.22 -4.58
C LEU A 250 12.97 3.26 -3.31
N VAL A 251 14.26 2.94 -3.42
CA VAL A 251 15.18 2.99 -2.27
C VAL A 251 15.32 4.41 -1.75
N LEU A 252 15.56 5.40 -2.63
CA LEU A 252 15.70 6.79 -2.22
C LEU A 252 14.45 7.32 -1.54
N ALA A 253 13.28 7.10 -2.15
CA ALA A 253 12.00 7.61 -1.64
C ALA A 253 11.65 6.97 -0.28
N ASN A 254 11.72 5.63 -0.19
CA ASN A 254 11.23 4.89 0.97
C ASN A 254 12.26 4.77 2.12
N ALA A 255 13.57 4.69 1.81
CA ALA A 255 14.60 4.53 2.84
C ALA A 255 15.35 5.83 3.18
N TYR A 256 15.11 6.93 2.48
CA TYR A 256 15.81 8.18 2.80
C TYR A 256 14.90 9.40 2.79
N PHE A 257 14.27 9.69 1.67
CA PHE A 257 13.62 10.98 1.48
C PHE A 257 12.39 11.16 2.40
N GLU A 258 11.39 10.27 2.31
CA GLU A 258 10.16 10.39 3.10
C GLU A 258 10.41 10.23 4.60
N PRO A 259 11.06 9.14 5.08
CA PRO A 259 11.26 8.97 6.51
C PRO A 259 12.19 10.02 7.11
N SER A 260 13.19 10.52 6.36
CA SER A 260 14.07 11.57 6.88
C SER A 260 13.36 12.92 7.03
N LYS A 261 12.40 13.25 6.16
CA LYS A 261 11.58 14.47 6.33
C LYS A 261 10.77 14.40 7.62
N GLU A 262 10.14 13.26 7.87
CA GLU A 262 9.35 13.02 9.07
C GLU A 262 10.21 13.14 10.34
N LEU A 263 11.30 12.39 10.41
CA LEU A 263 12.26 12.43 11.53
C LEU A 263 12.80 13.84 11.82
N VAL A 264 13.15 14.59 10.78
CA VAL A 264 13.63 15.98 10.94
C VAL A 264 12.56 16.86 11.55
N LEU A 265 11.29 16.70 11.17
CA LEU A 265 10.18 17.49 11.70
C LEU A 265 9.80 17.07 13.13
N GLU A 266 9.98 15.82 13.48
CA GLU A 266 9.76 15.29 14.83
C GLU A 266 10.89 15.64 15.81
N GLY A 267 12.05 16.00 15.30
CA GLY A 267 13.19 16.42 16.10
C GLY A 267 14.18 15.30 16.45
N ASP A 268 14.26 14.24 15.59
CA ASP A 268 15.25 13.17 15.74
C ASP A 268 16.66 13.74 16.00
N ASP A 269 17.41 13.07 16.86
CA ASP A 269 18.78 13.43 17.24
C ASP A 269 19.84 13.15 16.15
N GLY A 270 19.44 12.49 15.08
CA GLY A 270 20.28 12.11 13.96
C GLY A 270 20.60 10.63 13.85
N THR A 271 20.21 9.81 14.84
CA THR A 271 20.48 8.36 14.89
C THR A 271 19.83 7.65 13.68
N TYR A 272 18.51 7.78 13.51
CA TYR A 272 17.80 7.16 12.39
C TYR A 272 18.10 7.84 11.05
N LEU A 273 18.28 9.16 11.04
CA LEU A 273 18.69 9.92 9.86
C LEU A 273 20.02 9.41 9.30
N GLN A 274 21.01 9.11 10.17
CA GLN A 274 22.29 8.58 9.73
C GLN A 274 22.13 7.15 9.22
N LYS A 275 21.36 6.29 9.92
CA LYS A 275 21.07 4.90 9.52
C LYS A 275 20.45 4.85 8.11
N TYR A 276 19.42 5.65 7.83
CA TYR A 276 18.79 5.72 6.52
C TYR A 276 19.75 6.21 5.42
N ARG A 277 20.56 7.21 5.73
CA ARG A 277 21.57 7.73 4.81
C ARG A 277 22.61 6.68 4.42
N ASP A 278 23.15 5.96 5.41
CA ASP A 278 24.20 4.96 5.19
C ASP A 278 23.66 3.75 4.42
N TYR A 279 22.47 3.31 4.78
CA TYR A 279 21.77 2.28 4.04
C TYR A 279 21.58 2.68 2.56
N THR A 280 20.99 3.85 2.30
CA THR A 280 20.74 4.32 0.93
C THR A 280 22.03 4.40 0.12
N LYS A 281 23.09 5.00 0.68
CA LYS A 281 24.40 5.07 0.01
C LYS A 281 25.01 3.71 -0.31
N SER A 282 24.74 2.70 0.53
CA SER A 282 25.27 1.34 0.32
C SER A 282 24.50 0.56 -0.77
N ARG A 283 23.26 0.94 -1.08
CA ARG A 283 22.38 0.22 -2.01
C ARG A 283 22.27 0.84 -3.38
N ILE A 284 22.33 2.16 -3.46
CA ILE A 284 22.20 2.91 -4.70
C ILE A 284 23.38 3.84 -4.91
N GLY A 285 23.72 4.06 -6.18
CA GLY A 285 24.82 4.95 -6.57
C GLY A 285 24.44 6.42 -6.58
N ASN A 286 25.02 7.17 -7.51
CA ASN A 286 24.74 8.58 -7.68
C ASN A 286 23.43 8.78 -8.48
N VAL A 287 22.40 9.15 -7.78
CA VAL A 287 21.04 9.36 -8.33
C VAL A 287 20.81 10.70 -9.03
N LYS A 288 21.86 11.53 -9.20
CA LYS A 288 21.71 12.87 -9.81
C LYS A 288 21.10 12.85 -11.22
N ASN A 289 21.33 11.78 -11.96
CA ASN A 289 20.83 11.63 -13.33
C ASN A 289 19.55 10.79 -13.40
N ASN A 290 19.01 10.33 -12.29
CA ASN A 290 17.79 9.53 -12.28
C ASN A 290 16.61 10.37 -12.81
N LYS A 291 15.95 9.88 -13.86
CA LYS A 291 14.90 10.61 -14.58
C LYS A 291 13.70 10.98 -13.69
N TYR A 292 13.35 10.13 -12.72
CA TYR A 292 12.21 10.37 -11.82
C TYR A 292 12.53 11.45 -10.78
N ILE A 293 13.73 11.44 -10.22
CA ILE A 293 14.19 12.46 -9.28
C ILE A 293 14.31 13.81 -9.99
N ASN A 294 14.72 13.81 -11.26
CA ASN A 294 14.80 15.03 -12.06
C ASN A 294 13.42 15.67 -12.34
N GLN A 295 12.34 14.90 -12.24
CA GLN A 295 10.97 15.40 -12.36
C GLN A 295 10.38 15.91 -11.04
N TRP A 296 11.05 15.72 -9.92
CA TRP A 296 10.57 16.20 -8.62
C TRP A 296 10.34 17.72 -8.62
N SER A 297 9.37 18.14 -7.79
CA SER A 297 9.10 19.56 -7.59
C SER A 297 10.34 20.30 -7.08
N ARG A 298 10.40 21.61 -7.32
CA ARG A 298 11.47 22.46 -6.74
C ARG A 298 11.55 22.34 -5.23
N LYS A 299 10.39 22.15 -4.56
CA LYS A 299 10.29 21.96 -3.12
C LYS A 299 10.95 20.64 -2.69
N ASP A 300 10.66 19.54 -3.36
CA ASP A 300 11.21 18.23 -2.98
C ASP A 300 12.71 18.15 -3.28
N LYS A 301 13.17 18.76 -4.37
CA LYS A 301 14.61 18.94 -4.64
C LYS A 301 15.31 19.75 -3.55
N LEU A 302 14.67 20.82 -3.06
CA LEU A 302 15.20 21.60 -1.95
C LEU A 302 15.25 20.77 -0.66
N HIS A 303 14.20 19.99 -0.37
CA HIS A 303 14.22 19.11 0.80
C HIS A 303 15.31 18.05 0.70
N LEU A 304 15.50 17.42 -0.48
CA LEU A 304 16.59 16.46 -0.69
C LEU A 304 17.97 17.13 -0.49
N TRP A 305 18.15 18.37 -0.98
CA TRP A 305 19.36 19.14 -0.76
C TRP A 305 19.58 19.39 0.75
N ILE A 306 18.55 19.86 1.46
CA ILE A 306 18.59 20.07 2.92
C ILE A 306 19.03 18.79 3.65
N LEU A 307 18.43 17.64 3.32
CA LEU A 307 18.77 16.35 3.90
C LEU A 307 20.22 15.97 3.60
N ASN A 308 20.68 16.11 2.35
CA ASN A 308 22.03 15.75 1.92
C ASN A 308 23.11 16.57 2.62
N TYR A 309 22.86 17.87 2.81
CA TYR A 309 23.80 18.80 3.45
C TYR A 309 23.57 18.98 4.96
N LYS A 310 22.66 18.16 5.56
CA LYS A 310 22.32 18.15 6.99
C LYS A 310 21.83 19.52 7.52
N GLN A 311 21.21 20.32 6.68
CA GLN A 311 20.67 21.65 7.03
C GLN A 311 19.26 21.53 7.64
N TYR A 312 19.06 20.62 8.60
CA TYR A 312 17.75 20.26 9.16
C TYR A 312 16.98 21.41 9.77
N TRP A 313 17.69 22.40 10.35
CA TRP A 313 17.09 23.61 10.91
C TRP A 313 16.27 24.39 9.85
N LEU A 314 16.73 24.41 8.60
CA LEU A 314 16.03 25.09 7.51
C LEU A 314 14.68 24.41 7.21
N MET A 315 14.63 23.09 7.19
CA MET A 315 13.38 22.35 6.99
C MET A 315 12.37 22.64 8.11
N ARG A 316 12.83 22.66 9.37
CA ARG A 316 12.01 23.03 10.54
C ARG A 316 11.49 24.45 10.45
N LEU A 317 12.32 25.40 10.00
CA LEU A 317 11.93 26.79 9.79
C LEU A 317 10.84 26.91 8.71
N LEU A 318 11.03 26.29 7.55
CA LEU A 318 10.06 26.29 6.45
C LEU A 318 8.72 25.67 6.87
N SER A 319 8.74 24.60 7.65
CA SER A 319 7.53 23.99 8.19
C SER A 319 6.78 24.92 9.17
N LYS A 320 7.50 25.60 10.07
CA LYS A 320 6.90 26.58 10.99
C LYS A 320 6.27 27.76 10.22
N ALA A 321 6.97 28.30 9.24
CA ALA A 321 6.47 29.40 8.42
C ALA A 321 5.17 29.01 7.69
N ARG A 322 5.08 27.79 7.15
CA ARG A 322 3.87 27.30 6.48
C ARG A 322 2.69 27.18 7.44
N ARG A 323 2.89 26.64 8.66
CA ARG A 323 1.83 26.55 9.68
C ARG A 323 1.28 27.91 10.07
N MET A 324 2.14 28.93 10.21
CA MET A 324 1.73 30.31 10.53
C MET A 324 0.90 30.97 9.43
N VAL A 325 1.12 30.59 8.15
CA VAL A 325 0.32 31.09 7.02
C VAL A 325 -1.03 30.36 6.95
N SER A 326 -1.06 29.04 7.16
CA SER A 326 -2.30 28.24 7.11
C SER A 326 -3.27 28.50 8.28
N THR A 327 -2.77 29.04 9.41
CA THR A 327 -3.64 29.44 10.56
C THR A 327 -4.19 30.86 10.42
N LYS A 328 -3.84 31.60 9.36
CA LYS A 328 -4.33 32.97 9.10
C LYS A 328 -5.34 33.03 7.94
N LEU A 329 -5.66 31.91 7.33
CA LEU A 329 -6.70 31.72 6.32
C LEU A 329 -7.86 30.88 6.88
#